data_31ac4879e84fd134411d60c69a7c9450
#
_entry.id   31ac4879e84fd134411d60c69a7c9450
#
_cell.length_a   1.000
_cell.length_b   1.000
_cell.length_c   1.000
_cell.angle_alpha   90.00
_cell.angle_beta   90.00
_cell.angle_gamma   90.00
#
_symmetry.space_group_name_H-M   'P 1'
#
loop_
_entity.id
_entity.type
_entity.pdbx_description
1 polymer ?
#
loop_
_entity_poly.entity_id
_entity_poly.type
_entity_poly.pdbx_seq_one_letter_code
_entity_poly.pdbx_strand_id
1 'polypeptide(L)'
;MKKKENDYAFIDSQNLNLNIRNQGWILDFAHFRIYLKEKYGVSKAFLFIGYVEDNKKLYDFLTRADYICIFKPTLEYKDGSTKGNCDAELVLQTVIELPNYDQAMIVSGDGDFHCLVKYLLEKNKLRAILIPNRDKFSALLK
;
A
#
# COMPACT_ATOMS: atom_id res chain seq x y z
N MET A 1 13.60 -26.51 9.56
CA MET A 1 13.51 -25.92 8.21
C MET A 1 12.80 -24.57 8.27
N LYS A 2 13.43 -23.54 7.75
CA LYS A 2 12.86 -22.21 7.81
C LYS A 2 11.68 -22.10 6.82
N LYS A 3 10.51 -21.71 7.32
CA LYS A 3 9.33 -21.54 6.48
C LYS A 3 9.55 -20.39 5.50
N LYS A 4 9.25 -20.62 4.23
CA LYS A 4 9.34 -19.57 3.22
C LYS A 4 8.26 -18.53 3.49
N GLU A 5 8.66 -17.28 3.66
CA GLU A 5 7.75 -16.19 3.91
C GLU A 5 7.05 -15.77 2.61
N ASN A 6 5.73 -15.67 2.66
CA ASN A 6 4.93 -15.34 1.48
C ASN A 6 3.73 -14.47 1.89
N ASP A 7 4.02 -13.37 2.56
CA ASP A 7 3.00 -12.40 2.89
C ASP A 7 2.92 -11.34 1.78
N TYR A 8 1.72 -10.84 1.54
CA TYR A 8 1.50 -9.77 0.57
C TYR A 8 1.14 -8.49 1.31
N ALA A 9 1.62 -7.35 0.82
CA ALA A 9 1.24 -6.05 1.32
C ALA A 9 0.32 -5.35 0.33
N PHE A 10 -0.73 -4.74 0.85
CA PHE A 10 -1.71 -3.97 0.07
C PHE A 10 -1.68 -2.55 0.59
N ILE A 11 -1.14 -1.64 -0.21
CA ILE A 11 -0.74 -0.30 0.21
C ILE A 11 -1.62 0.75 -0.42
N ASP A 12 -2.31 1.51 0.42
CA ASP A 12 -3.03 2.71 0.01
C ASP A 12 -2.03 3.85 -0.14
N SER A 13 -1.56 4.06 -1.35
CA SER A 13 -0.52 5.04 -1.64
C SER A 13 -0.96 6.47 -1.29
N GLN A 14 -2.20 6.81 -1.57
CA GLN A 14 -2.70 8.15 -1.29
C GLN A 14 -2.72 8.44 0.21
N ASN A 15 -3.26 7.53 1.00
CA ASN A 15 -3.29 7.68 2.45
C ASN A 15 -1.89 7.75 3.03
N LEU A 16 -1.01 6.83 2.60
CA LEU A 16 0.38 6.78 3.05
C LEU A 16 1.10 8.09 2.75
N ASN A 17 1.05 8.54 1.51
CA ASN A 17 1.77 9.73 1.07
C ASN A 17 1.24 11.01 1.72
N LEU A 18 -0.11 11.14 1.80
CA LEU A 18 -0.73 12.30 2.43
C LEU A 18 -0.39 12.40 3.90
N ASN A 19 -0.46 11.30 4.65
CA ASN A 19 -0.17 11.32 6.09
C ASN A 19 1.28 11.69 6.35
N ILE A 20 2.21 11.14 5.58
CA ILE A 20 3.63 11.44 5.73
C ILE A 20 3.93 12.89 5.33
N ARG A 21 3.36 13.38 4.23
CA ARG A 21 3.54 14.77 3.78
C ARG A 21 2.96 15.78 4.76
N ASN A 22 1.79 15.48 5.32
CA ASN A 22 1.15 16.36 6.31
C ASN A 22 2.01 16.52 7.56
N GLN A 23 2.90 15.57 7.83
CA GLN A 23 3.86 15.65 8.92
C GLN A 23 5.17 16.31 8.50
N GLY A 24 5.28 16.78 7.25
CA GLY A 24 6.45 17.47 6.74
C GLY A 24 7.59 16.56 6.30
N TRP A 25 7.30 15.29 6.01
CA TRP A 25 8.29 14.29 5.65
C TRP A 25 8.03 13.68 4.29
N ILE A 26 9.07 13.13 3.68
CA ILE A 26 8.99 12.43 2.40
C ILE A 26 9.39 10.97 2.62
N LEU A 27 8.53 10.05 2.20
CA LEU A 27 8.80 8.63 2.35
C LEU A 27 9.76 8.14 1.26
N ASP A 28 10.77 7.38 1.69
CA ASP A 28 11.66 6.67 0.78
C ASP A 28 11.01 5.33 0.41
N PHE A 29 10.34 5.27 -0.74
CA PHE A 29 9.60 4.09 -1.17
C PHE A 29 10.49 2.87 -1.43
N ALA A 30 11.70 3.08 -1.94
CA ALA A 30 12.64 1.98 -2.17
C ALA A 30 13.04 1.33 -0.85
N HIS A 31 13.35 2.13 0.15
CA HIS A 31 13.71 1.63 1.49
C HIS A 31 12.50 0.98 2.18
N PHE A 32 11.32 1.57 2.02
CA PHE A 32 10.09 1.01 2.58
C PHE A 32 9.82 -0.40 2.04
N ARG A 33 10.03 -0.63 0.75
CA ARG A 33 9.85 -1.95 0.15
C ARG A 33 10.77 -2.99 0.79
N ILE A 34 12.03 -2.62 1.00
CA ILE A 34 13.02 -3.50 1.66
C ILE A 34 12.60 -3.77 3.11
N TYR A 35 12.14 -2.75 3.81
CA TYR A 35 11.66 -2.87 5.18
C TYR A 35 10.51 -3.88 5.30
N LEU A 36 9.54 -3.83 4.37
CA LEU A 36 8.42 -4.77 4.35
C LEU A 36 8.91 -6.21 4.15
N LYS A 37 9.87 -6.40 3.27
CA LYS A 37 10.44 -7.72 3.00
C LYS A 37 11.18 -8.26 4.23
N GLU A 38 12.05 -7.46 4.81
CA GLU A 38 12.92 -7.92 5.90
C GLU A 38 12.17 -8.11 7.21
N LYS A 39 11.28 -7.20 7.55
CA LYS A 39 10.57 -7.26 8.83
C LYS A 39 9.36 -8.17 8.81
N TYR A 40 8.62 -8.21 7.72
CA TYR A 40 7.33 -8.90 7.64
C TYR A 40 7.28 -10.04 6.64
N GLY A 41 8.36 -10.29 5.93
CA GLY A 41 8.38 -11.37 4.94
C GLY A 41 7.50 -11.12 3.73
N VAL A 42 7.34 -9.86 3.34
CA VAL A 42 6.50 -9.48 2.20
C VAL A 42 7.17 -9.86 0.90
N SER A 43 6.58 -10.81 0.18
CA SER A 43 7.07 -11.26 -1.12
C SER A 43 6.55 -10.40 -2.27
N LYS A 44 5.32 -9.86 -2.15
CA LYS A 44 4.72 -8.97 -3.15
C LYS A 44 4.06 -7.79 -2.46
N ALA A 45 4.33 -6.59 -2.97
CA ALA A 45 3.75 -5.36 -2.45
C ALA A 45 2.93 -4.68 -3.55
N PHE A 46 1.61 -4.69 -3.36
CA PHE A 46 0.67 -4.03 -4.29
C PHE A 46 0.47 -2.59 -3.84
N LEU A 47 0.74 -1.67 -4.73
CA LEU A 47 0.61 -0.25 -4.47
C LEU A 47 -0.55 0.32 -5.29
N PHE A 48 -1.59 0.77 -4.60
CA PHE A 48 -2.81 1.28 -5.24
C PHE A 48 -2.70 2.79 -5.36
N ILE A 49 -2.67 3.29 -6.58
CA ILE A 49 -2.35 4.69 -6.86
C ILE A 49 -3.22 5.23 -7.99
N GLY A 50 -3.69 6.47 -7.84
CA GLY A 50 -4.38 7.16 -8.92
C GLY A 50 -3.41 7.45 -10.06
N TYR A 51 -3.82 7.17 -11.31
CA TYR A 51 -2.96 7.39 -12.46
C TYR A 51 -2.99 8.85 -12.88
N VAL A 52 -1.81 9.46 -12.97
CA VAL A 52 -1.60 10.80 -13.52
C VAL A 52 -0.52 10.68 -14.59
N GLU A 53 -0.84 11.04 -15.82
CA GLU A 53 0.04 10.80 -16.96
C GLU A 53 1.43 11.43 -16.80
N ASP A 54 1.50 12.61 -16.19
CA ASP A 54 2.77 13.33 -16.00
C ASP A 54 3.71 12.64 -15.00
N ASN A 55 3.25 11.60 -14.31
CA ASN A 55 4.02 10.92 -13.27
C ASN A 55 4.65 9.59 -13.73
N LYS A 56 4.83 9.40 -15.03
CA LYS A 56 5.41 8.15 -15.56
C LYS A 56 6.74 7.77 -14.93
N LYS A 57 7.61 8.76 -14.71
CA LYS A 57 8.92 8.52 -14.10
C LYS A 57 8.78 7.96 -12.68
N LEU A 58 7.81 8.45 -11.93
CA LEU A 58 7.51 7.94 -10.60
C LEU A 58 7.04 6.49 -10.67
N TYR A 59 6.13 6.18 -11.59
CA TYR A 59 5.61 4.82 -11.72
C TYR A 59 6.69 3.83 -12.15
N ASP A 60 7.58 4.23 -13.05
CA ASP A 60 8.73 3.42 -13.45
C ASP A 60 9.66 3.16 -12.27
N PHE A 61 9.92 4.18 -11.47
CA PHE A 61 10.74 4.05 -10.25
C PHE A 61 10.11 3.05 -9.27
N LEU A 62 8.80 3.17 -9.04
CA LEU A 62 8.10 2.27 -8.11
C LEU A 62 8.13 0.82 -8.60
N THR A 63 7.96 0.61 -9.89
CA THR A 63 8.03 -0.72 -10.48
C THR A 63 9.43 -1.34 -10.32
N ARG A 64 10.46 -0.54 -10.51
CA ARG A 64 11.85 -1.00 -10.29
C ARG A 64 12.15 -1.25 -8.82
N ALA A 65 11.47 -0.55 -7.93
CA ALA A 65 11.61 -0.76 -6.50
C ALA A 65 10.83 -1.99 -6.00
N ASP A 66 10.28 -2.78 -6.91
CA ASP A 66 9.58 -4.04 -6.65
C ASP A 66 8.17 -3.84 -6.08
N TYR A 67 7.48 -2.80 -6.52
CA TYR A 67 6.05 -2.63 -6.27
C TYR A 67 5.26 -3.09 -7.50
N ILE A 68 4.12 -3.70 -7.25
CA ILE A 68 3.13 -3.98 -8.28
C ILE A 68 2.11 -2.85 -8.22
N CYS A 69 2.18 -1.92 -9.16
CA CYS A 69 1.31 -0.76 -9.16
C CYS A 69 -0.04 -1.09 -9.79
N ILE A 70 -1.10 -0.84 -9.05
CA ILE A 70 -2.47 -0.97 -9.53
C ILE A 70 -3.01 0.45 -9.69
N PHE A 71 -3.33 0.83 -10.90
CA PHE A 71 -3.73 2.20 -11.22
C PHE A 71 -5.23 2.33 -11.34
N LYS A 72 -5.74 3.46 -10.86
CA LYS A 72 -7.10 3.89 -11.12
C LYS A 72 -7.03 5.23 -11.85
N PRO A 73 -7.74 5.38 -12.98
CA PRO A 73 -7.80 6.69 -13.65
C PRO A 73 -8.36 7.74 -12.71
N THR A 74 -7.70 8.90 -12.65
CA THR A 74 -8.20 10.01 -11.85
C THR A 74 -9.29 10.73 -12.62
N LEU A 75 -10.31 11.21 -11.89
CA LEU A 75 -11.39 11.99 -12.46
C LEU A 75 -11.18 13.45 -12.10
N GLU A 76 -11.22 14.32 -13.11
CA GLU A 76 -11.16 15.75 -12.92
C GLU A 76 -12.58 16.32 -12.87
N TYR A 77 -12.89 17.03 -11.80
CA TYR A 77 -14.19 17.67 -11.65
C TYR A 77 -14.18 19.08 -12.23
N LYS A 78 -15.36 19.67 -12.41
CA LYS A 78 -15.54 21.01 -12.98
C LYS A 78 -14.82 22.09 -12.18
N ASP A 79 -14.57 21.87 -10.92
CA ASP A 79 -13.86 22.80 -10.04
C ASP A 79 -12.33 22.65 -10.11
N GLY A 80 -11.83 21.77 -10.96
CA GLY A 80 -10.40 21.49 -11.10
C GLY A 80 -9.85 20.49 -10.13
N SER A 81 -10.66 19.96 -9.19
CA SER A 81 -10.21 18.94 -8.28
C SER A 81 -10.17 17.57 -8.95
N THR A 82 -9.29 16.68 -8.46
CA THR A 82 -9.20 15.31 -8.94
C THR A 82 -9.56 14.34 -7.83
N LYS A 83 -10.17 13.23 -8.20
CA LYS A 83 -10.47 12.16 -7.26
C LYS A 83 -9.81 10.87 -7.75
N GLY A 84 -8.85 10.36 -6.97
CA GLY A 84 -8.09 9.16 -7.31
C GLY A 84 -8.12 8.12 -6.19
N ASN A 85 -9.27 7.94 -5.54
CA ASN A 85 -9.43 6.98 -4.45
C ASN A 85 -9.47 5.55 -5.00
N CYS A 86 -8.55 4.70 -4.52
CA CYS A 86 -8.42 3.30 -4.96
C CYS A 86 -8.89 2.30 -3.90
N ASP A 87 -9.77 2.70 -2.99
CA ASP A 87 -10.20 1.82 -1.88
C ASP A 87 -10.87 0.54 -2.38
N ALA A 88 -11.76 0.67 -3.37
CA ALA A 88 -12.45 -0.49 -3.92
C ALA A 88 -11.49 -1.45 -4.61
N GLU A 89 -10.52 -0.92 -5.34
CA GLU A 89 -9.50 -1.72 -6.01
C GLU A 89 -8.62 -2.46 -5.01
N LEU A 90 -8.26 -1.82 -3.91
CA LEU A 90 -7.46 -2.45 -2.85
C LEU A 90 -8.24 -3.61 -2.22
N VAL A 91 -9.48 -3.39 -1.84
CA VAL A 91 -10.32 -4.43 -1.23
C VAL A 91 -10.47 -5.62 -2.19
N LEU A 92 -10.80 -5.34 -3.44
CA LEU A 92 -11.02 -6.37 -4.44
C LEU A 92 -9.76 -7.19 -4.67
N GLN A 93 -8.62 -6.54 -4.85
CA GLN A 93 -7.35 -7.24 -5.10
C GLN A 93 -6.96 -8.11 -3.90
N THR A 94 -7.17 -7.62 -2.69
CA THR A 94 -6.88 -8.40 -1.47
C THR A 94 -7.67 -9.70 -1.45
N VAL A 95 -8.93 -9.66 -1.85
CA VAL A 95 -9.80 -10.85 -1.88
C VAL A 95 -9.44 -11.76 -3.05
N ILE A 96 -9.17 -11.20 -4.23
CA ILE A 96 -8.77 -11.98 -5.41
C ILE A 96 -7.49 -12.78 -5.11
N GLU A 97 -6.53 -12.16 -4.46
CA GLU A 97 -5.22 -12.78 -4.17
C GLU A 97 -5.23 -13.70 -2.94
N LEU A 98 -6.37 -13.82 -2.26
CA LEU A 98 -6.46 -14.55 -0.99
C LEU A 98 -5.82 -15.95 -1.01
N PRO A 99 -5.99 -16.78 -2.05
CA PRO A 99 -5.36 -18.10 -2.09
C PRO A 99 -3.85 -18.08 -2.27
N ASN A 100 -3.28 -16.95 -2.67
CA ASN A 100 -1.89 -16.87 -3.10
C ASN A 100 -0.93 -16.45 -2.01
N TYR A 101 -1.42 -15.86 -0.92
CA TYR A 101 -0.56 -15.40 0.17
C TYR A 101 -0.89 -16.12 1.48
N ASP A 102 0.06 -16.12 2.39
CA ASP A 102 -0.15 -16.67 3.74
C ASP A 102 -0.95 -15.70 4.59
N GLN A 103 -0.47 -14.46 4.69
CA GLN A 103 -1.17 -13.40 5.42
C GLN A 103 -0.97 -12.07 4.69
N ALA A 104 -1.89 -11.15 4.92
CA ALA A 104 -1.89 -9.83 4.29
C ALA A 104 -1.50 -8.74 5.28
N MET A 105 -0.71 -7.79 4.80
CA MET A 105 -0.50 -6.52 5.49
C MET A 105 -1.31 -5.43 4.81
N ILE A 106 -2.06 -4.68 5.59
CA ILE A 106 -2.80 -3.52 5.09
C ILE A 106 -2.04 -2.28 5.53
N VAL A 107 -1.61 -1.46 4.57
CA VAL A 107 -0.89 -0.23 4.87
C VAL A 107 -1.78 0.95 4.58
N SER A 108 -2.51 1.39 5.59
CA SER A 108 -3.41 2.54 5.53
C SER A 108 -3.90 2.89 6.93
N GLY A 109 -4.13 4.16 7.16
CA GLY A 109 -4.80 4.64 8.38
C GLY A 109 -6.28 4.91 8.17
N ASP A 110 -6.83 4.56 7.02
CA ASP A 110 -8.23 4.83 6.68
C ASP A 110 -9.15 3.79 7.32
N GLY A 111 -10.09 4.26 8.16
CA GLY A 111 -11.07 3.40 8.81
C GLY A 111 -12.06 2.74 7.87
N ASP A 112 -12.15 3.20 6.62
CA ASP A 112 -13.05 2.61 5.62
C ASP A 112 -12.66 1.17 5.26
N PHE A 113 -11.45 0.74 5.61
CA PHE A 113 -11.03 -0.65 5.42
C PHE A 113 -11.46 -1.59 6.54
N HIS A 114 -12.25 -1.14 7.48
CA HIS A 114 -12.72 -1.93 8.63
C HIS A 114 -13.34 -3.27 8.22
N CYS A 115 -14.20 -3.27 7.19
CA CYS A 115 -14.84 -4.50 6.71
C CYS A 115 -13.83 -5.51 6.17
N LEU A 116 -12.81 -5.03 5.44
CA LEU A 116 -11.75 -5.88 4.92
C LEU A 116 -10.93 -6.49 6.05
N VAL A 117 -10.56 -5.68 7.04
CA VAL A 117 -9.78 -6.13 8.19
C VAL A 117 -10.54 -7.23 8.94
N LYS A 118 -11.83 -7.01 9.18
CA LYS A 118 -12.68 -8.01 9.85
C LYS A 118 -12.71 -9.32 9.06
N TYR A 119 -12.88 -9.25 7.75
CA TYR A 119 -12.89 -10.43 6.89
C TYR A 119 -11.57 -11.20 6.96
N LEU A 120 -10.44 -10.49 6.89
CA LEU A 120 -9.12 -11.12 6.96
C LEU A 120 -8.87 -11.77 8.33
N LEU A 121 -9.33 -11.14 9.40
CA LEU A 121 -9.23 -11.72 10.74
C LEU A 121 -10.03 -13.04 10.83
N GLU A 122 -11.23 -13.04 10.28
CA GLU A 122 -12.09 -14.25 10.28
C GLU A 122 -11.45 -15.40 9.50
N LYS A 123 -10.68 -15.08 8.44
CA LYS A 123 -9.99 -16.07 7.63
C LYS A 123 -8.58 -16.41 8.14
N ASN A 124 -8.16 -15.80 9.24
CA ASN A 124 -6.80 -15.93 9.78
C ASN A 124 -5.74 -15.54 8.75
N LYS A 125 -6.03 -14.47 7.99
CA LYS A 125 -5.21 -13.99 6.89
C LYS A 125 -4.66 -12.58 7.10
N LEU A 126 -4.82 -12.00 8.30
CA LEU A 126 -4.28 -10.68 8.59
C LEU A 126 -2.97 -10.80 9.35
N ARG A 127 -1.89 -10.28 8.76
CA ARG A 127 -0.59 -10.19 9.41
C ARG A 127 -0.51 -8.97 10.32
N ALA A 128 -0.83 -7.79 9.77
CA ALA A 128 -0.75 -6.53 10.50
C ALA A 128 -1.44 -5.43 9.72
N ILE A 129 -1.82 -4.39 10.44
CA ILE A 129 -2.23 -3.11 9.86
C ILE A 129 -1.12 -2.13 10.17
N LEU A 130 -0.53 -1.53 9.13
CA LEU A 130 0.52 -0.54 9.29
C LEU A 130 -0.07 0.83 9.02
N ILE A 131 -0.22 1.60 10.10
CA ILE A 131 -0.76 2.96 10.00
C ILE A 131 0.42 3.91 9.84
N PRO A 132 0.46 4.69 8.74
CA PRO A 132 1.57 5.60 8.49
C PRO A 132 1.67 6.65 9.59
N ASN A 133 2.79 6.70 10.28
CA ASN A 133 3.07 7.79 11.18
C ASN A 133 4.57 8.05 11.23
N ARG A 134 4.92 9.28 11.62
CA ARG A 134 6.28 9.78 11.65
C ARG A 134 7.19 8.92 12.51
N ASP A 135 6.75 8.54 13.69
CA ASP A 135 7.60 7.84 14.65
C ASP A 135 7.95 6.44 14.18
N LYS A 136 6.99 5.72 13.60
CA LYS A 136 7.22 4.38 13.07
C LYS A 136 8.07 4.42 11.80
N PHE A 137 7.97 5.50 11.03
CA PHE A 137 8.59 5.60 9.72
C PHE A 137 9.87 6.42 9.71
N SER A 138 10.37 6.84 10.87
CA SER A 138 11.52 7.75 10.95
C SER A 138 12.74 7.22 10.17
N ALA A 139 13.01 5.93 10.24
CA ALA A 139 14.14 5.32 9.53
C ALA A 139 13.91 5.16 8.02
N LEU A 140 12.67 5.40 7.54
CA LEU A 140 12.26 5.23 6.14
C LEU A 140 12.08 6.56 5.41
N LEU A 141 12.33 7.66 6.09
CA LEU A 141 12.13 9.01 5.54
C LEU A 141 13.41 9.54 4.92
N LYS A 142 13.24 10.36 3.91
CA LYS A 142 14.34 11.07 3.27
C LYS A 142 14.72 12.31 4.07
#